data_5f2df6d23562711503393c138432bccf
#
_entry.id   5f2df6d23562711503393c138432bccf
#
_cell.length_a   1.000
_cell.length_b   1.000
_cell.length_c   1.000
_cell.angle_alpha   90.00
_cell.angle_beta   90.00
_cell.angle_gamma   90.00
#
_symmetry.space_group_name_H-M   'P 1'
#
loop_
_entity.id
_entity.type
_entity.pdbx_description
1 polymer ?
#
loop_
_entity_poly.entity_id
_entity_poly.type
_entity_poly.pdbx_seq_one_letter_code
_entity_poly.pdbx_strand_id
1 'polypeptide(L)'
;MSNEIRNDTHRVLAGFPQPRLEPFLRAAEGDEAKALDLYVWNTQMAGAALEQISHLEILLRHAIDTQLSKRVREDTRKIPWFLLPPFYSAQSQVIDKVRERLRSEGKETRDQIVAGLSFGFWAGWMGAKHEKLWRETLHNAFPGAGLRKDVTVLAEQIRKFRNRVAHHDSLLNIDVGFEMRAVFSLAEMINKDAADWMRTVDRTRDMGIKKPISPLDTVVVPSAQAKLNDGPLNAYICQPGRFFQEVSHMAFYEGREIGVDVPCIKARYDNVL
;
A
#
# COMPACT_ATOMS: atom_id res chain seq x y z
N MET A 1 -31.69 3.28 26.06
CA MET A 1 -30.72 2.79 25.09
C MET A 1 -29.82 3.90 24.51
N SER A 2 -30.31 5.06 24.08
CA SER A 2 -29.47 6.08 23.44
C SER A 2 -28.41 6.76 24.34
N ASN A 3 -28.68 6.99 25.63
CA ASN A 3 -27.75 7.67 26.53
C ASN A 3 -26.62 6.78 27.07
N GLU A 4 -26.86 5.48 27.25
CA GLU A 4 -25.82 4.53 27.67
C GLU A 4 -24.79 4.30 26.55
N ILE A 5 -25.24 4.12 25.31
CA ILE A 5 -24.36 3.94 24.14
C ILE A 5 -23.51 5.20 23.92
N ARG A 6 -24.09 6.41 24.08
CA ARG A 6 -23.32 7.67 23.98
C ARG A 6 -22.23 7.79 25.06
N ASN A 7 -22.55 7.43 26.30
CA ASN A 7 -21.59 7.45 27.40
C ASN A 7 -20.44 6.45 27.18
N ASP A 8 -20.73 5.28 26.61
CA ASP A 8 -19.70 4.27 26.30
C ASP A 8 -18.77 4.73 25.16
N THR A 9 -19.32 5.31 24.10
CA THR A 9 -18.52 5.86 22.99
C THR A 9 -17.57 6.95 23.45
N HIS A 10 -18.07 7.92 24.23
CA HIS A 10 -17.26 9.00 24.78
C HIS A 10 -16.12 8.48 25.65
N ARG A 11 -16.36 7.49 26.51
CA ARG A 11 -15.34 6.85 27.36
C ARG A 11 -14.28 6.14 26.52
N VAL A 12 -14.69 5.47 25.44
CA VAL A 12 -13.74 4.80 24.52
C VAL A 12 -12.86 5.82 23.83
N LEU A 13 -13.44 6.89 23.27
CA LEU A 13 -12.68 7.93 22.58
C LEU A 13 -11.75 8.68 23.52
N ALA A 14 -12.15 8.93 24.78
CA ALA A 14 -11.31 9.57 25.79
C ALA A 14 -10.03 8.78 26.11
N GLY A 15 -9.96 7.49 25.78
CA GLY A 15 -8.77 6.64 25.91
C GLY A 15 -7.71 6.88 24.85
N PHE A 16 -8.01 7.65 23.80
CA PHE A 16 -7.09 7.89 22.68
C PHE A 16 -6.62 9.35 22.65
N PRO A 17 -5.37 9.62 22.18
CA PRO A 17 -4.90 10.99 22.02
C PRO A 17 -5.76 11.78 21.04
N GLN A 18 -6.17 12.99 21.44
CA GLN A 18 -7.01 13.88 20.61
C GLN A 18 -6.49 14.08 19.18
N PRO A 19 -5.17 14.28 18.94
CA PRO A 19 -4.66 14.44 17.58
C PRO A 19 -4.89 13.19 16.69
N ARG A 20 -5.04 12.01 17.27
CA ARG A 20 -5.36 10.77 16.55
C ARG A 20 -6.81 10.71 16.12
N LEU A 21 -7.70 11.22 16.93
CA LEU A 21 -9.14 11.19 16.69
C LEU A 21 -9.62 12.34 15.80
N GLU A 22 -8.90 13.45 15.80
CA GLU A 22 -9.27 14.67 15.09
C GLU A 22 -9.66 14.46 13.62
N PRO A 23 -8.94 13.67 12.79
CA PRO A 23 -9.35 13.42 11.41
C PRO A 23 -10.71 12.71 11.30
N PHE A 24 -11.01 11.80 12.23
CA PHE A 24 -12.25 11.03 12.24
C PHE A 24 -13.42 11.84 12.77
N LEU A 25 -13.21 12.62 13.83
CA LEU A 25 -14.21 13.55 14.37
C LEU A 25 -14.60 14.60 13.34
N ARG A 26 -13.62 15.15 12.62
CA ARG A 26 -13.87 16.10 11.54
C ARG A 26 -14.66 15.47 10.40
N ALA A 27 -14.29 14.27 9.96
CA ALA A 27 -14.98 13.55 8.91
C ALA A 27 -16.40 13.13 9.32
N ALA A 28 -16.63 12.95 10.61
CA ALA A 28 -17.95 12.63 11.20
C ALA A 28 -18.75 13.88 11.63
N GLU A 29 -18.29 15.09 11.31
CA GLU A 29 -18.94 16.36 11.69
C GLU A 29 -19.21 16.48 13.21
N GLY A 30 -18.30 15.91 14.03
CA GLY A 30 -18.40 15.90 15.48
C GLY A 30 -19.25 14.77 16.08
N ASP A 31 -19.84 13.91 15.26
CA ASP A 31 -20.57 12.73 15.74
C ASP A 31 -19.59 11.67 16.23
N GLU A 32 -19.52 11.47 17.55
CA GLU A 32 -18.57 10.57 18.19
C GLU A 32 -18.78 9.09 17.79
N ALA A 33 -20.01 8.65 17.57
CA ALA A 33 -20.30 7.28 17.17
C ALA A 33 -19.81 7.00 15.75
N LYS A 34 -20.10 7.90 14.81
CA LYS A 34 -19.59 7.81 13.44
C LYS A 34 -18.05 7.94 13.38
N ALA A 35 -17.47 8.80 14.22
CA ALA A 35 -16.01 8.93 14.31
C ALA A 35 -15.35 7.62 14.78
N LEU A 36 -15.95 6.93 15.74
CA LEU A 36 -15.49 5.63 16.21
C LEU A 36 -15.61 4.57 15.10
N ASP A 37 -16.71 4.54 14.37
CA ASP A 37 -16.91 3.63 13.23
C ASP A 37 -15.85 3.85 12.14
N LEU A 38 -15.56 5.12 11.80
CA LEU A 38 -14.50 5.47 10.86
C LEU A 38 -13.11 5.09 11.37
N TYR A 39 -12.84 5.24 12.67
CA TYR A 39 -11.59 4.82 13.28
C TYR A 39 -11.42 3.29 13.23
N VAL A 40 -12.47 2.54 13.53
CA VAL A 40 -12.47 1.07 13.43
C VAL A 40 -12.24 0.64 11.99
N TRP A 41 -12.95 1.23 11.03
CA TRP A 41 -12.73 0.97 9.61
C TRP A 41 -11.27 1.24 9.21
N ASN A 42 -10.71 2.36 9.63
CA ASN A 42 -9.33 2.74 9.32
C ASN A 42 -8.32 1.69 9.79
N THR A 43 -8.50 1.15 10.99
CA THR A 43 -7.60 0.13 11.54
C THR A 43 -7.76 -1.20 10.82
N GLN A 44 -8.97 -1.58 10.44
CA GLN A 44 -9.24 -2.80 9.66
C GLN A 44 -8.66 -2.69 8.24
N MET A 45 -8.83 -1.56 7.58
CA MET A 45 -8.25 -1.29 6.26
C MET A 45 -6.71 -1.30 6.33
N ALA A 46 -6.14 -0.65 7.34
CA ALA A 46 -4.69 -0.65 7.57
C ALA A 46 -4.14 -2.08 7.76
N GLY A 47 -4.86 -2.92 8.52
CA GLY A 47 -4.53 -4.33 8.70
C GLY A 47 -4.55 -5.12 7.40
N ALA A 48 -5.61 -4.96 6.58
CA ALA A 48 -5.74 -5.61 5.29
C ALA A 48 -4.64 -5.19 4.30
N ALA A 49 -4.32 -3.89 4.25
CA ALA A 49 -3.23 -3.39 3.42
C ALA A 49 -1.86 -3.91 3.88
N LEU A 50 -1.61 -3.93 5.20
CA LEU A 50 -0.35 -4.42 5.76
C LEU A 50 -0.13 -5.90 5.47
N GLU A 51 -1.18 -6.71 5.44
CA GLU A 51 -1.12 -8.13 5.05
C GLU A 51 -0.51 -8.28 3.65
N GLN A 52 -1.02 -7.54 2.67
CA GLN A 52 -0.51 -7.60 1.30
C GLN A 52 0.92 -7.04 1.16
N ILE A 53 1.20 -5.94 1.85
CA ILE A 53 2.55 -5.36 1.89
C ILE A 53 3.55 -6.36 2.51
N SER A 54 3.14 -7.15 3.50
CA SER A 54 3.98 -8.16 4.13
C SER A 54 4.32 -9.29 3.16
N HIS A 55 3.36 -9.75 2.36
CA HIS A 55 3.63 -10.73 1.30
C HIS A 55 4.62 -10.19 0.27
N LEU A 56 4.40 -8.96 -0.20
CA LEU A 56 5.33 -8.30 -1.13
C LEU A 56 6.73 -8.14 -0.51
N GLU A 57 6.84 -7.74 0.75
CA GLU A 57 8.14 -7.55 1.42
C GLU A 57 8.93 -8.85 1.46
N ILE A 58 8.28 -9.98 1.71
CA ILE A 58 8.92 -11.31 1.68
C ILE A 58 9.38 -11.66 0.27
N LEU A 59 8.53 -11.43 -0.75
CA LEU A 59 8.89 -11.67 -2.16
C LEU A 59 10.09 -10.82 -2.60
N LEU A 60 10.04 -9.53 -2.32
CA LEU A 60 11.08 -8.56 -2.67
C LEU A 60 12.41 -8.93 -2.03
N ARG A 61 12.39 -9.22 -0.74
CA ARG A 61 13.55 -9.64 0.04
C ARG A 61 14.19 -10.88 -0.56
N HIS A 62 13.38 -11.92 -0.79
CA HIS A 62 13.85 -13.18 -1.37
C HIS A 62 14.45 -13.00 -2.76
N ALA A 63 13.78 -12.25 -3.63
CA ALA A 63 14.24 -12.01 -4.99
C ALA A 63 15.60 -11.30 -5.04
N ILE A 64 15.76 -10.22 -4.29
CA ILE A 64 17.02 -9.47 -4.23
C ILE A 64 18.13 -10.29 -3.56
N ASP A 65 17.85 -10.91 -2.41
CA ASP A 65 18.82 -11.72 -1.67
C ASP A 65 19.35 -12.88 -2.53
N THR A 66 18.46 -13.53 -3.28
CA THR A 66 18.85 -14.62 -4.21
C THR A 66 19.83 -14.15 -5.27
N GLN A 67 19.59 -13.00 -5.91
CA GLN A 67 20.47 -12.50 -6.95
C GLN A 67 21.82 -12.02 -6.40
N LEU A 68 21.82 -11.32 -5.27
CA LEU A 68 23.05 -10.88 -4.63
C LEU A 68 23.89 -12.05 -4.09
N SER A 69 23.23 -13.09 -3.58
CA SER A 69 23.90 -14.34 -3.15
C SER A 69 24.58 -15.08 -4.31
N LYS A 70 23.94 -15.13 -5.48
CA LYS A 70 24.53 -15.75 -6.68
C LYS A 70 25.78 -15.01 -7.14
N ARG A 71 25.77 -13.68 -7.11
CA ARG A 71 26.90 -12.83 -7.53
C ARG A 71 28.17 -13.08 -6.72
N VAL A 72 28.04 -13.38 -5.42
CA VAL A 72 29.18 -13.50 -4.50
C VAL A 72 29.63 -14.95 -4.31
N ARG A 73 28.85 -15.92 -4.78
CA ARG A 73 29.02 -17.35 -4.50
C ARG A 73 30.37 -17.96 -4.95
N GLU A 74 30.98 -17.39 -5.98
CA GLU A 74 32.23 -17.91 -6.53
C GLU A 74 33.46 -17.54 -5.69
N ASP A 75 33.44 -16.38 -5.03
CA ASP A 75 34.62 -15.80 -4.39
C ASP A 75 34.74 -16.11 -2.89
N THR A 76 33.62 -16.32 -2.19
CA THR A 76 33.63 -16.39 -0.72
C THR A 76 32.59 -17.35 -0.14
N ARG A 77 32.70 -18.58 -0.45
CA ARG A 77 31.75 -19.71 -0.24
C ARG A 77 31.01 -19.82 1.11
N LYS A 78 31.28 -18.98 2.11
CA LYS A 78 30.65 -19.05 3.44
C LYS A 78 30.23 -17.69 4.03
N ILE A 79 30.66 -16.56 3.43
CA ILE A 79 30.33 -15.24 3.97
C ILE A 79 29.11 -14.69 3.24
N PRO A 80 28.04 -14.31 3.95
CA PRO A 80 26.89 -13.66 3.33
C PRO A 80 27.28 -12.40 2.55
N TRP A 81 26.66 -12.19 1.38
CA TRP A 81 26.95 -11.06 0.50
C TRP A 81 26.89 -9.70 1.21
N PHE A 82 25.97 -9.55 2.16
CA PHE A 82 25.77 -8.28 2.89
C PHE A 82 26.89 -7.97 3.90
N LEU A 83 27.80 -8.90 4.16
CA LEU A 83 29.01 -8.70 4.97
C LEU A 83 30.27 -8.45 4.12
N LEU A 84 30.13 -8.45 2.81
CA LEU A 84 31.24 -8.28 1.87
C LEU A 84 31.24 -6.90 1.21
N PRO A 85 32.41 -6.33 0.90
CA PRO A 85 32.49 -5.14 0.05
C PRO A 85 31.95 -5.43 -1.36
N PRO A 86 31.31 -4.48 -2.03
CA PRO A 86 30.99 -3.11 -1.57
C PRO A 86 29.68 -3.01 -0.77
N PHE A 87 28.96 -4.11 -0.58
CA PHE A 87 27.60 -4.14 -0.01
C PHE A 87 27.62 -3.71 1.47
N TYR A 88 28.50 -4.31 2.25
CA TYR A 88 28.62 -3.98 3.67
C TYR A 88 28.97 -2.50 3.86
N SER A 89 29.97 -1.98 3.14
CA SER A 89 30.42 -0.60 3.26
C SER A 89 29.30 0.43 3.01
N ALA A 90 28.36 0.10 2.13
CA ALA A 90 27.24 0.98 1.78
C ALA A 90 26.09 0.95 2.80
N GLN A 91 25.99 -0.09 3.62
CA GLN A 91 24.80 -0.37 4.47
C GLN A 91 25.20 -0.86 5.88
N SER A 92 26.46 -0.76 6.28
CA SER A 92 26.99 -1.34 7.53
C SER A 92 26.16 -0.96 8.75
N GLN A 93 25.83 0.32 8.91
CA GLN A 93 25.06 0.80 10.08
C GLN A 93 23.71 0.10 10.24
N VAL A 94 23.00 -0.18 9.14
CA VAL A 94 21.70 -0.86 9.18
C VAL A 94 21.88 -2.34 9.49
N ILE A 95 22.87 -2.97 8.85
CA ILE A 95 23.18 -4.39 9.02
C ILE A 95 23.64 -4.64 10.46
N ASP A 96 24.55 -3.82 10.98
CA ASP A 96 25.12 -3.99 12.33
C ASP A 96 24.06 -3.81 13.42
N LYS A 97 23.15 -2.85 13.30
CA LYS A 97 22.02 -2.70 14.23
C LYS A 97 21.15 -3.96 14.29
N VAL A 98 20.88 -4.59 13.15
CA VAL A 98 20.11 -5.84 13.12
C VAL A 98 20.90 -6.98 13.78
N ARG A 99 22.20 -7.07 13.46
CA ARG A 99 23.09 -8.09 14.02
C ARG A 99 23.23 -7.96 15.55
N GLU A 100 23.46 -6.76 16.05
CA GLU A 100 23.57 -6.48 17.50
C GLU A 100 22.31 -6.93 18.25
N ARG A 101 21.12 -6.56 17.74
CA ARG A 101 19.85 -7.01 18.30
C ARG A 101 19.74 -8.52 18.32
N LEU A 102 19.97 -9.17 17.17
CA LEU A 102 19.87 -10.63 17.06
C LEU A 102 20.88 -11.37 17.92
N ARG A 103 22.08 -10.81 18.07
CA ARG A 103 23.13 -11.35 18.94
C ARG A 103 22.74 -11.28 20.41
N SER A 104 22.15 -10.16 20.84
CA SER A 104 21.64 -10.02 22.21
C SER A 104 20.51 -11.00 22.54
N GLU A 105 19.76 -11.44 21.52
CA GLU A 105 18.70 -12.44 21.62
C GLU A 105 19.21 -13.89 21.42
N GLY A 106 20.48 -14.10 21.12
CA GLY A 106 21.04 -15.43 20.78
C GLY A 106 20.53 -16.00 19.45
N LYS A 107 20.03 -15.16 18.55
CA LYS A 107 19.38 -15.57 17.29
C LYS A 107 20.12 -15.12 16.04
N GLU A 108 21.39 -14.72 16.15
CA GLU A 108 22.15 -14.24 14.98
C GLU A 108 22.43 -15.37 13.99
N THR A 109 21.59 -15.47 12.97
CA THR A 109 21.78 -16.33 11.80
C THR A 109 21.65 -15.51 10.52
N ARG A 110 22.19 -16.01 9.41
CA ARG A 110 22.03 -15.37 8.10
C ARG A 110 20.58 -15.01 7.80
N ASP A 111 19.71 -15.97 7.93
CA ASP A 111 18.30 -15.82 7.56
C ASP A 111 17.55 -14.86 8.49
N GLN A 112 17.91 -14.85 9.79
CA GLN A 112 17.36 -13.89 10.75
C GLN A 112 17.85 -12.46 10.46
N ILE A 113 19.11 -12.29 10.02
CA ILE A 113 19.62 -10.98 9.60
C ILE A 113 18.82 -10.49 8.38
N VAL A 114 18.70 -11.32 7.33
CA VAL A 114 17.90 -11.02 6.13
C VAL A 114 16.46 -10.69 6.50
N ALA A 115 15.84 -11.45 7.41
CA ALA A 115 14.49 -11.20 7.90
C ALA A 115 14.36 -9.88 8.70
N GLY A 116 15.40 -9.48 9.39
CA GLY A 116 15.44 -8.27 10.21
C GLY A 116 15.66 -6.97 9.42
N LEU A 117 16.06 -7.05 8.16
CA LEU A 117 16.26 -5.89 7.29
C LEU A 117 14.91 -5.34 6.78
N SER A 118 14.72 -4.03 6.89
CA SER A 118 13.44 -3.38 6.58
C SER A 118 13.13 -3.31 5.08
N PHE A 119 11.86 -3.07 4.73
CA PHE A 119 11.45 -2.78 3.35
C PHE A 119 12.30 -1.67 2.71
N GLY A 120 12.59 -0.60 3.46
CA GLY A 120 13.42 0.51 2.99
C GLY A 120 14.86 0.10 2.64
N PHE A 121 15.44 -0.86 3.36
CA PHE A 121 16.74 -1.43 3.03
C PHE A 121 16.69 -2.11 1.65
N TRP A 122 15.70 -2.96 1.42
CA TRP A 122 15.53 -3.68 0.16
C TRP A 122 15.20 -2.75 -1.01
N ALA A 123 14.29 -1.81 -0.81
CA ALA A 123 13.95 -0.80 -1.80
C ALA A 123 15.15 0.09 -2.19
N GLY A 124 16.06 0.34 -1.26
CA GLY A 124 17.26 1.14 -1.49
C GLY A 124 18.21 0.58 -2.56
N TRP A 125 18.21 -0.74 -2.80
CA TRP A 125 19.03 -1.37 -3.84
C TRP A 125 18.58 -1.04 -5.27
N MET A 126 17.38 -0.57 -5.46
CA MET A 126 16.84 -0.15 -6.76
C MET A 126 17.11 1.33 -7.08
N GLY A 127 17.75 2.07 -6.17
CA GLY A 127 18.10 3.48 -6.35
C GLY A 127 19.12 3.72 -7.47
N ALA A 128 19.17 4.96 -7.99
CA ALA A 128 20.02 5.34 -9.14
C ALA A 128 21.51 5.04 -8.93
N LYS A 129 22.01 5.12 -7.71
CA LYS A 129 23.40 4.80 -7.37
C LYS A 129 23.79 3.35 -7.65
N HIS A 130 22.81 2.45 -7.80
CA HIS A 130 23.01 1.03 -8.06
C HIS A 130 22.72 0.64 -9.52
N GLU A 131 22.73 1.58 -10.46
CA GLU A 131 22.47 1.33 -11.90
C GLU A 131 23.36 0.24 -12.48
N LYS A 132 24.66 0.25 -12.15
CA LYS A 132 25.60 -0.80 -12.60
C LYS A 132 25.18 -2.18 -12.05
N LEU A 133 24.88 -2.24 -10.75
CA LEU A 133 24.44 -3.48 -10.09
C LEU A 133 23.11 -3.98 -10.65
N TRP A 134 22.20 -3.05 -11.01
CA TRP A 134 20.96 -3.40 -11.68
C TRP A 134 21.23 -4.12 -13.00
N ARG A 135 22.03 -3.52 -13.89
CA ARG A 135 22.32 -4.09 -15.21
C ARG A 135 23.05 -5.43 -15.13
N GLU A 136 23.91 -5.61 -14.16
CA GLU A 136 24.71 -6.82 -14.02
C GLU A 136 23.96 -7.96 -13.32
N THR A 137 23.03 -7.66 -12.41
CA THR A 137 22.50 -8.67 -11.50
C THR A 137 21.04 -8.45 -11.12
N LEU A 138 20.65 -7.26 -10.60
CA LEU A 138 19.37 -7.06 -9.92
C LEU A 138 18.17 -7.13 -10.87
N HIS A 139 18.33 -6.84 -12.16
CA HIS A 139 17.26 -6.98 -13.13
C HIS A 139 16.67 -8.41 -13.14
N ASN A 140 17.47 -9.42 -12.83
CA ASN A 140 16.99 -10.80 -12.74
C ASN A 140 16.08 -11.07 -11.54
N ALA A 141 16.03 -10.17 -10.56
CA ALA A 141 15.05 -10.22 -9.46
C ALA A 141 13.65 -9.75 -9.91
N PHE A 142 13.55 -9.12 -11.08
CA PHE A 142 12.34 -8.50 -11.61
C PHE A 142 12.12 -8.90 -13.08
N PRO A 143 11.91 -10.18 -13.38
CA PRO A 143 11.81 -10.66 -14.76
C PRO A 143 10.63 -10.05 -15.54
N GLY A 144 9.60 -9.56 -14.84
CA GLY A 144 8.46 -8.86 -15.40
C GLY A 144 8.63 -7.34 -15.54
N ALA A 145 9.80 -6.79 -15.15
CA ALA A 145 10.03 -5.35 -15.22
C ALA A 145 10.68 -4.95 -16.56
N GLY A 146 10.25 -3.77 -17.08
CA GLY A 146 10.93 -3.15 -18.23
C GLY A 146 12.19 -2.39 -17.80
N LEU A 147 12.03 -1.35 -17.00
CA LEU A 147 13.11 -0.44 -16.60
C LEU A 147 13.28 -0.41 -15.08
N ARG A 148 14.54 -0.25 -14.62
CA ARG A 148 14.84 -0.01 -13.20
C ARG A 148 13.99 1.13 -12.61
N LYS A 149 13.77 2.19 -13.37
CA LYS A 149 13.01 3.37 -12.92
C LYS A 149 11.58 3.01 -12.53
N ASP A 150 10.93 2.11 -13.27
CA ASP A 150 9.56 1.70 -12.98
C ASP A 150 9.48 0.96 -11.64
N VAL A 151 10.41 0.03 -11.41
CA VAL A 151 10.55 -0.67 -10.12
C VAL A 151 10.82 0.31 -8.99
N THR A 152 11.70 1.30 -9.21
CA THR A 152 12.05 2.30 -8.18
C THR A 152 10.86 3.15 -7.80
N VAL A 153 10.07 3.61 -8.77
CA VAL A 153 8.88 4.45 -8.53
C VAL A 153 7.85 3.69 -7.70
N LEU A 154 7.53 2.45 -8.09
CA LEU A 154 6.60 1.61 -7.33
C LEU A 154 7.10 1.33 -5.92
N ALA A 155 8.36 0.95 -5.76
CA ALA A 155 8.94 0.65 -4.46
C ALA A 155 8.92 1.88 -3.52
N GLU A 156 9.18 3.07 -4.03
CA GLU A 156 9.14 4.30 -3.23
C GLU A 156 7.70 4.70 -2.86
N GLN A 157 6.73 4.53 -3.77
CA GLN A 157 5.32 4.71 -3.48
C GLN A 157 4.88 3.78 -2.35
N ILE A 158 5.15 2.48 -2.49
CA ILE A 158 4.80 1.45 -1.50
C ILE A 158 5.48 1.74 -0.16
N ARG A 159 6.74 2.17 -0.15
CA ARG A 159 7.47 2.53 1.07
C ARG A 159 6.75 3.65 1.84
N LYS A 160 6.27 4.69 1.13
CA LYS A 160 5.52 5.79 1.73
C LYS A 160 4.18 5.30 2.30
N PHE A 161 3.45 4.50 1.53
CA PHE A 161 2.17 3.95 1.97
C PHE A 161 2.35 3.00 3.17
N ARG A 162 3.33 2.08 3.10
CA ARG A 162 3.68 1.19 4.21
C ARG A 162 4.00 1.95 5.49
N ASN A 163 4.75 3.04 5.40
CA ASN A 163 5.07 3.86 6.57
C ASN A 163 3.81 4.50 7.15
N ARG A 164 2.92 5.04 6.33
CA ARG A 164 1.61 5.56 6.77
C ARG A 164 0.80 4.50 7.52
N VAL A 165 0.69 3.31 6.95
CA VAL A 165 -0.01 2.18 7.58
C VAL A 165 0.65 1.77 8.90
N ALA A 166 1.97 1.62 8.92
CA ALA A 166 2.73 1.19 10.10
C ALA A 166 2.73 2.23 11.23
N HIS A 167 2.60 3.51 10.92
CA HIS A 167 2.45 4.59 11.90
C HIS A 167 1.00 4.85 12.30
N HIS A 168 0.07 4.03 11.82
CA HIS A 168 -1.36 4.12 12.10
C HIS A 168 -1.97 5.47 11.68
N ASP A 169 -1.44 6.08 10.60
CA ASP A 169 -1.97 7.34 10.09
C ASP A 169 -3.35 7.14 9.45
N SER A 170 -4.14 8.23 9.38
CA SER A 170 -5.45 8.18 8.77
C SER A 170 -5.38 7.83 7.28
N LEU A 171 -6.22 6.87 6.87
CA LEU A 171 -6.45 6.44 5.49
C LEU A 171 -7.72 7.04 4.89
N LEU A 172 -8.43 7.91 5.60
CA LEU A 172 -9.71 8.47 5.17
C LEU A 172 -9.66 9.13 3.78
N ASN A 173 -8.55 9.82 3.48
CA ASN A 173 -8.32 10.56 2.23
C ASN A 173 -7.26 9.90 1.34
N ILE A 174 -7.01 8.59 1.52
CA ILE A 174 -6.08 7.82 0.71
C ILE A 174 -6.86 6.92 -0.24
N ASP A 175 -6.53 6.97 -1.52
CA ASP A 175 -6.96 5.95 -2.47
C ASP A 175 -6.16 4.66 -2.22
N VAL A 176 -6.67 3.83 -1.29
CA VAL A 176 -6.03 2.55 -0.95
C VAL A 176 -5.98 1.63 -2.17
N GLY A 177 -6.98 1.68 -3.05
CA GLY A 177 -6.99 0.91 -4.29
C GLY A 177 -5.82 1.28 -5.20
N PHE A 178 -5.50 2.59 -5.32
CA PHE A 178 -4.32 3.05 -6.06
C PHE A 178 -3.00 2.52 -5.44
N GLU A 179 -2.88 2.57 -4.12
CA GLU A 179 -1.70 2.06 -3.43
C GLU A 179 -1.56 0.53 -3.56
N MET A 180 -2.66 -0.18 -3.50
CA MET A 180 -2.68 -1.65 -3.67
C MET A 180 -2.33 -2.06 -5.10
N ARG A 181 -2.70 -1.29 -6.12
CA ARG A 181 -2.23 -1.54 -7.50
C ARG A 181 -0.72 -1.47 -7.60
N ALA A 182 -0.07 -0.51 -6.95
CA ALA A 182 1.39 -0.45 -6.90
C ALA A 182 1.99 -1.71 -6.24
N VAL A 183 1.38 -2.20 -5.14
CA VAL A 183 1.80 -3.43 -4.45
C VAL A 183 1.73 -4.64 -5.39
N PHE A 184 0.60 -4.84 -6.06
CA PHE A 184 0.43 -5.97 -6.98
C PHE A 184 1.29 -5.85 -8.23
N SER A 185 1.46 -4.64 -8.79
CA SER A 185 2.33 -4.42 -9.93
C SER A 185 3.79 -4.75 -9.61
N LEU A 186 4.30 -4.33 -8.45
CA LEU A 186 5.66 -4.68 -8.05
C LEU A 186 5.79 -6.19 -7.77
N ALA A 187 4.80 -6.83 -7.16
CA ALA A 187 4.77 -8.28 -6.97
C ALA A 187 4.80 -9.02 -8.30
N GLU A 188 4.03 -8.57 -9.30
CA GLU A 188 3.98 -9.15 -10.63
C GLU A 188 5.31 -9.03 -11.38
N MET A 189 6.02 -7.90 -11.23
CA MET A 189 7.37 -7.74 -11.76
C MET A 189 8.37 -8.74 -11.18
N ILE A 190 8.15 -9.23 -9.94
CA ILE A 190 9.00 -10.22 -9.28
C ILE A 190 8.55 -11.65 -9.65
N ASN A 191 7.27 -11.95 -9.47
CA ASN A 191 6.69 -13.26 -9.70
C ASN A 191 5.18 -13.13 -9.95
N LYS A 192 4.76 -13.41 -11.18
CA LYS A 192 3.36 -13.30 -11.60
C LYS A 192 2.44 -14.22 -10.80
N ASP A 193 2.82 -15.48 -10.58
CA ASP A 193 1.96 -16.45 -9.89
C ASP A 193 1.75 -16.05 -8.43
N ALA A 194 2.79 -15.52 -7.78
CA ALA A 194 2.68 -14.99 -6.43
C ALA A 194 1.78 -13.75 -6.38
N ALA A 195 1.86 -12.84 -7.36
CA ALA A 195 0.99 -11.68 -7.45
C ALA A 195 -0.48 -12.09 -7.65
N ASP A 196 -0.73 -13.07 -8.52
CA ASP A 196 -2.07 -13.59 -8.76
C ASP A 196 -2.64 -14.24 -7.48
N TRP A 197 -1.84 -15.02 -6.77
CA TRP A 197 -2.24 -15.56 -5.47
C TRP A 197 -2.53 -14.44 -4.45
N MET A 198 -1.69 -13.43 -4.34
CA MET A 198 -1.91 -12.29 -3.43
C MET A 198 -3.25 -11.62 -3.71
N ARG A 199 -3.66 -11.47 -4.98
CA ARG A 199 -4.99 -10.92 -5.34
C ARG A 199 -6.14 -11.79 -4.85
N THR A 200 -5.98 -13.12 -4.79
CA THR A 200 -7.04 -14.02 -4.29
C THR A 200 -7.29 -13.90 -2.80
N VAL A 201 -6.28 -13.48 -2.03
CA VAL A 201 -6.38 -13.34 -0.57
C VAL A 201 -6.52 -11.87 -0.14
N ASP A 202 -6.61 -10.93 -1.10
CA ASP A 202 -6.75 -9.51 -0.81
C ASP A 202 -8.12 -9.17 -0.24
N ARG A 203 -8.12 -8.54 0.94
CA ARG A 203 -9.33 -8.08 1.65
C ARG A 203 -9.53 -6.57 1.58
N THR A 204 -8.61 -5.84 0.95
CA THR A 204 -8.66 -4.36 0.95
C THR A 204 -9.89 -3.85 0.20
N ARG A 205 -10.30 -4.55 -0.88
CA ARG A 205 -11.52 -4.21 -1.62
C ARG A 205 -12.78 -4.34 -0.75
N ASP A 206 -12.90 -5.45 -0.02
CA ASP A 206 -14.05 -5.66 0.86
C ASP A 206 -14.08 -4.63 2.01
N MET A 207 -12.91 -4.26 2.52
CA MET A 207 -12.80 -3.20 3.52
C MET A 207 -13.16 -1.83 2.94
N GLY A 208 -12.84 -1.56 1.67
CA GLY A 208 -13.25 -0.34 0.98
C GLY A 208 -14.77 -0.19 0.93
N ILE A 209 -15.47 -1.26 0.54
CA ILE A 209 -16.95 -1.31 0.48
C ILE A 209 -17.59 -1.09 1.86
N LYS A 210 -16.92 -1.53 2.93
CA LYS A 210 -17.39 -1.40 4.32
C LYS A 210 -17.09 -0.05 4.96
N LYS A 211 -16.46 0.88 4.23
CA LYS A 211 -16.20 2.21 4.77
C LYS A 211 -17.51 2.88 5.19
N PRO A 212 -17.61 3.37 6.43
CA PRO A 212 -18.78 4.14 6.86
C PRO A 212 -18.98 5.35 5.93
N ILE A 213 -20.17 5.50 5.36
CA ILE A 213 -20.47 6.53 4.37
C ILE A 213 -20.41 7.90 5.06
N SER A 214 -19.54 8.79 4.56
CA SER A 214 -19.56 10.20 4.91
C SER A 214 -20.57 10.94 4.01
N PRO A 215 -21.27 11.97 4.48
CA PRO A 215 -22.12 12.82 3.61
C PRO A 215 -21.33 13.47 2.46
N LEU A 216 -20.01 13.55 2.55
CA LEU A 216 -19.11 14.03 1.48
C LEU A 216 -18.61 12.91 0.55
N ASP A 217 -19.25 11.77 0.54
CA ASP A 217 -18.84 10.59 -0.22
C ASP A 217 -19.35 10.65 -1.68
N THR A 218 -19.02 11.74 -2.35
CA THR A 218 -19.39 11.98 -3.75
C THR A 218 -18.17 12.44 -4.54
N VAL A 219 -17.86 11.75 -5.64
CA VAL A 219 -16.88 12.23 -6.61
C VAL A 219 -17.56 13.10 -7.65
N VAL A 220 -16.95 14.23 -8.00
CA VAL A 220 -17.39 15.08 -9.10
C VAL A 220 -16.53 14.79 -10.33
N VAL A 221 -17.15 14.39 -11.43
CA VAL A 221 -16.47 14.05 -12.68
C VAL A 221 -16.94 14.93 -13.85
N PRO A 222 -16.05 15.33 -14.77
CA PRO A 222 -16.47 16.05 -15.98
C PRO A 222 -17.34 15.14 -16.86
N SER A 223 -18.55 15.59 -17.21
CA SER A 223 -19.45 14.83 -18.09
C SER A 223 -19.10 14.97 -19.57
N ALA A 224 -18.42 16.04 -19.98
CA ALA A 224 -18.11 16.34 -21.38
C ALA A 224 -17.29 15.25 -22.11
N GLN A 225 -16.69 14.31 -21.39
CA GLN A 225 -15.95 13.16 -21.93
C GLN A 225 -16.52 11.80 -21.48
N ALA A 226 -17.56 11.82 -20.68
CA ALA A 226 -18.22 10.61 -20.22
C ALA A 226 -19.30 10.26 -21.25
N LYS A 227 -19.07 9.26 -22.08
CA LYS A 227 -20.17 8.59 -22.76
C LYS A 227 -20.98 7.85 -21.69
N LEU A 228 -22.04 8.49 -21.18
CA LEU A 228 -23.17 7.77 -20.64
C LEU A 228 -23.67 6.92 -21.79
N ASN A 229 -23.39 5.63 -21.76
CA ASN A 229 -24.06 4.72 -22.67
C ASN A 229 -25.52 4.68 -22.22
N ASP A 230 -26.43 5.24 -23.00
CA ASP A 230 -27.88 5.16 -22.86
C ASP A 230 -28.41 3.71 -23.07
N GLY A 231 -27.52 2.72 -22.87
CA GLY A 231 -27.86 1.31 -22.87
C GLY A 231 -28.42 0.85 -21.52
N PRO A 232 -28.86 -0.43 -21.40
CA PRO A 232 -29.45 -0.97 -20.17
C PRO A 232 -28.51 -0.98 -18.96
N LEU A 233 -27.25 -0.63 -19.13
CA LEU A 233 -26.23 -0.43 -18.10
C LEU A 233 -25.87 1.05 -18.05
N ASN A 234 -26.40 1.77 -17.06
CA ASN A 234 -25.94 3.11 -16.72
C ASN A 234 -24.50 3.03 -16.19
N ALA A 235 -23.51 3.13 -17.08
CA ALA A 235 -22.09 3.02 -16.72
C ALA A 235 -21.32 4.27 -17.09
N TYR A 236 -20.52 4.78 -16.17
CA TYR A 236 -19.50 5.79 -16.41
C TYR A 236 -18.18 5.12 -16.79
N ILE A 237 -17.66 5.39 -17.99
CA ILE A 237 -16.38 4.86 -18.46
C ILE A 237 -15.35 5.97 -18.37
N CYS A 238 -14.35 5.82 -17.50
CA CYS A 238 -13.25 6.77 -17.37
C CYS A 238 -12.05 6.37 -18.24
N GLN A 239 -11.18 7.34 -18.51
CA GLN A 239 -9.93 7.12 -19.24
C GLN A 239 -9.02 6.15 -18.48
N PRO A 240 -8.23 5.31 -19.18
CA PRO A 240 -7.21 4.48 -18.57
C PRO A 240 -6.29 5.28 -17.65
N GLY A 241 -6.00 4.74 -16.46
CA GLY A 241 -5.13 5.40 -15.48
C GLY A 241 -5.79 6.47 -14.60
N ARG A 242 -7.09 6.75 -14.77
CA ARG A 242 -7.85 7.56 -13.82
C ARG A 242 -8.38 6.69 -12.69
N PHE A 243 -8.17 7.18 -11.47
CA PHE A 243 -8.62 6.53 -10.24
C PHE A 243 -9.49 7.51 -9.46
N PHE A 244 -10.57 7.00 -8.90
CA PHE A 244 -11.42 7.74 -7.99
C PHE A 244 -11.29 7.12 -6.61
N GLN A 245 -11.42 7.96 -5.57
CA GLN A 245 -11.62 7.43 -4.22
C GLN A 245 -12.86 6.53 -4.22
N GLU A 246 -12.90 5.56 -3.32
CA GLU A 246 -14.11 4.78 -3.10
C GLU A 246 -15.16 5.67 -2.47
N VAL A 247 -16.12 6.08 -3.29
CA VAL A 247 -17.24 6.93 -2.94
C VAL A 247 -18.53 6.21 -3.32
N SER A 248 -19.62 6.53 -2.64
CA SER A 248 -20.92 5.90 -2.93
C SER A 248 -21.71 6.61 -4.02
N HIS A 249 -21.37 7.86 -4.34
CA HIS A 249 -22.10 8.68 -5.30
C HIS A 249 -21.17 9.33 -6.32
N MET A 250 -21.72 9.62 -7.50
CA MET A 250 -21.01 10.31 -8.57
C MET A 250 -21.85 11.49 -9.07
N ALA A 251 -21.32 12.71 -8.96
CA ALA A 251 -21.91 13.89 -9.55
C ALA A 251 -21.22 14.23 -10.89
N PHE A 252 -21.97 14.70 -11.84
CA PHE A 252 -21.49 15.09 -13.17
C PHE A 252 -21.35 16.60 -13.25
N TYR A 253 -20.21 17.05 -13.76
CA TYR A 253 -19.92 18.47 -13.98
C TYR A 253 -19.92 18.78 -15.47
N GLU A 254 -20.80 19.68 -15.91
CA GLU A 254 -20.95 20.14 -17.29
C GLU A 254 -21.24 21.64 -17.33
N GLY A 255 -20.62 22.34 -18.26
CA GLY A 255 -20.92 23.75 -18.50
C GLY A 255 -20.71 24.71 -17.30
N ARG A 256 -19.83 24.38 -16.36
CA ARG A 256 -19.56 25.08 -15.09
C ARG A 256 -20.61 24.85 -13.98
N GLU A 257 -21.49 23.88 -14.17
CA GLU A 257 -22.51 23.52 -13.17
C GLU A 257 -22.39 22.02 -12.82
N ILE A 258 -22.77 21.69 -11.59
CA ILE A 258 -22.90 20.29 -11.15
C ILE A 258 -24.35 19.88 -11.38
N GLY A 259 -24.55 18.76 -12.08
CA GLY A 259 -25.89 18.23 -12.34
C GLY A 259 -26.66 17.95 -11.04
N VAL A 260 -27.98 18.12 -11.10
CA VAL A 260 -28.88 17.92 -9.94
C VAL A 260 -28.96 16.45 -9.53
N ASP A 261 -28.75 15.54 -10.50
CA ASP A 261 -28.79 14.10 -10.24
C ASP A 261 -27.41 13.61 -9.81
N VAL A 262 -27.37 13.01 -8.63
CA VAL A 262 -26.15 12.39 -8.03
C VAL A 262 -26.41 10.90 -7.86
N PRO A 263 -26.25 10.10 -8.93
CA PRO A 263 -26.51 8.67 -8.89
C PRO A 263 -25.58 7.94 -7.89
N CYS A 264 -26.15 6.92 -7.26
CA CYS A 264 -25.41 6.00 -6.40
C CYS A 264 -24.62 5.01 -7.27
N ILE A 265 -23.35 4.81 -6.93
CA ILE A 265 -22.48 3.82 -7.57
C ILE A 265 -22.86 2.42 -7.09
N LYS A 266 -23.32 1.57 -7.99
CA LYS A 266 -23.75 0.20 -7.67
C LYS A 266 -22.60 -0.80 -7.76
N ALA A 267 -21.68 -0.59 -8.68
CA ALA A 267 -20.52 -1.45 -8.88
C ALA A 267 -19.39 -0.66 -9.54
N ARG A 268 -18.17 -1.09 -9.29
CA ARG A 268 -16.96 -0.56 -9.92
C ARG A 268 -16.20 -1.72 -10.55
N TYR A 269 -15.76 -1.54 -11.79
CA TYR A 269 -14.97 -2.50 -12.52
C TYR A 269 -13.69 -1.80 -13.00
N ASP A 270 -12.55 -2.32 -12.59
CA ASP A 270 -11.23 -1.85 -13.03
C ASP A 270 -10.73 -2.76 -14.16
N ASN A 271 -10.13 -2.18 -15.20
CA ASN A 271 -9.54 -2.91 -16.33
C ASN A 271 -10.53 -3.79 -17.12
N VAL A 272 -11.72 -3.26 -17.41
CA VAL A 272 -12.62 -3.87 -18.39
C VAL A 272 -12.09 -3.53 -19.78
N LEU A 273 -11.51 -4.51 -20.47
CA LEU A 273 -11.18 -4.46 -21.89
C LEU A 273 -12.33 -5.04 -22.69
#